data_2b7f8785d5582deec54a9df910780eb4
#
_entry.id   2b7f8785d5582deec54a9df910780eb4
#
_cell.length_a   1.000
_cell.length_b   1.000
_cell.length_c   1.000
_cell.angle_alpha   90.00
_cell.angle_beta   90.00
_cell.angle_gamma   90.00
#
_symmetry.space_group_name_H-M   'P 1'
#
loop_
_entity.id
_entity.type
_entity.pdbx_description
1 polymer ?
#
loop_
_entity_poly.entity_id
_entity_poly.type
_entity_poly.pdbx_seq_one_letter_code
_entity_poly.pdbx_strand_id
1 'polypeptide(L)'
;MDIDNNPAVNFFNRHMAHFALAGFMLLCFYPVFSCWYYGDDAVTMNIRAIMQYENKNLYGLIASQIDYYIVKLGRFFPAHILQRFLMFYFLNTITKYRIYILVMNILAVLCFALMARTYSGSDRLFYAVLVLFPALFFCLSRYDDAAIGYYMFIQTLVIYLSLSLIFLKNYRDTGKRGYITLSTVLFVLSLLTYESSYPMVLVYPLAAFYLFSDAGKDRIKKTVITSVPYFAAAVSCFLVYVYFSMNAVYSYDGINFSPDIVKIAITSVKQAAAALPGFSGLILYSGTKLSSFLNSFKSGITFRDIAAAAVFIYLLPVLVMNKKRVNFMLPGTRFLIGLSFLLIAFPAVIIGISRKYQQNLQWGEGYLTTYIIRFGLVLLFFLLYEFISGHIKPKAVKTVFTALAVLLALFLHLFVMQENRKVLQYKNQTTYLRLVAEKAIDAGLLNNIPERSIILLGNIWYDFPSYTRNSIFSGFCGSRVTTDTMRNFIDESWKNNAKEKTYSYDNEHVYYFNSCKYLSNTGYAFSGKLKTLSVDNANITEMHATDFRLFYSGDEFEAVNILVWENNGFTSKRIPLIKHGPGYTAEFNGLVDMLSIELVGKVKPSIWQK
;
A
#
# COMPACT_ATOMS: atom_id res chain seq x y z
N MET A 1 -46.80 22.80 13.25
CA MET A 1 -46.58 21.35 13.07
C MET A 1 -45.08 21.14 13.16
N ASP A 2 -44.61 20.60 14.31
CA ASP A 2 -43.19 20.27 14.51
C ASP A 2 -42.79 19.12 13.61
N ILE A 3 -42.21 19.43 12.47
CA ILE A 3 -41.69 18.45 11.49
C ILE A 3 -40.60 17.58 12.13
N ASP A 4 -39.94 18.07 13.18
CA ASP A 4 -38.85 17.38 13.87
C ASP A 4 -39.24 16.18 14.72
N ASN A 5 -40.54 15.98 15.00
CA ASN A 5 -41.04 14.87 15.84
C ASN A 5 -41.70 13.74 15.05
N ASN A 6 -41.69 13.77 13.72
CA ASN A 6 -42.26 12.67 12.94
C ASN A 6 -41.28 11.46 12.89
N PRO A 7 -41.65 10.30 13.48
CA PRO A 7 -40.78 9.13 13.55
C PRO A 7 -40.37 8.61 12.17
N ALA A 8 -41.18 8.78 11.14
CA ALA A 8 -40.87 8.37 9.78
C ALA A 8 -39.79 9.28 9.15
N VAL A 9 -39.84 10.60 9.41
CA VAL A 9 -38.82 11.56 8.94
C VAL A 9 -37.49 11.32 9.65
N ASN A 10 -37.55 11.04 10.95
CA ASN A 10 -36.33 10.71 11.72
C ASN A 10 -35.72 9.37 11.30
N PHE A 11 -36.56 8.36 10.98
CA PHE A 11 -36.10 7.08 10.44
C PHE A 11 -35.42 7.27 9.08
N PHE A 12 -36.07 7.97 8.15
CA PHE A 12 -35.55 8.24 6.82
C PHE A 12 -34.23 9.03 6.88
N ASN A 13 -34.18 10.11 7.66
CA ASN A 13 -32.97 10.92 7.83
C ASN A 13 -31.80 10.12 8.44
N ARG A 14 -32.08 9.22 9.36
CA ARG A 14 -31.05 8.35 9.96
C ARG A 14 -30.47 7.37 8.95
N HIS A 15 -31.29 6.73 8.13
CA HIS A 15 -30.81 5.82 7.09
C HIS A 15 -30.07 6.56 5.99
N MET A 16 -30.56 7.72 5.55
CA MET A 16 -29.85 8.58 4.59
C MET A 16 -28.45 8.96 5.07
N ALA A 17 -28.30 9.29 6.35
CA ALA A 17 -26.97 9.61 6.91
C ALA A 17 -26.00 8.41 6.89
N HIS A 18 -26.49 7.18 7.10
CA HIS A 18 -25.64 5.98 7.00
C HIS A 18 -25.28 5.65 5.55
N PHE A 19 -26.23 5.81 4.60
CA PHE A 19 -25.91 5.68 3.17
C PHE A 19 -24.91 6.76 2.71
N ALA A 20 -25.11 8.01 3.16
CA ALA A 20 -24.16 9.07 2.89
C ALA A 20 -22.77 8.78 3.46
N LEU A 21 -22.68 8.20 4.69
CA LEU A 21 -21.42 7.77 5.28
C LEU A 21 -20.73 6.67 4.45
N ALA A 22 -21.49 5.66 4.01
CA ALA A 22 -20.95 4.60 3.16
C ALA A 22 -20.43 5.17 1.82
N GLY A 23 -21.23 6.01 1.16
CA GLY A 23 -20.81 6.71 -0.06
C GLY A 23 -19.58 7.60 0.15
N PHE A 24 -19.52 8.33 1.28
CA PHE A 24 -18.37 9.13 1.66
C PHE A 24 -17.09 8.30 1.84
N MET A 25 -17.17 7.18 2.53
CA MET A 25 -16.03 6.27 2.68
C MET A 25 -15.53 5.78 1.32
N LEU A 26 -16.43 5.42 0.40
CA LEU A 26 -16.06 5.00 -0.96
C LEU A 26 -15.38 6.15 -1.74
N LEU A 27 -15.86 7.39 -1.60
CA LEU A 27 -15.23 8.56 -2.22
C LEU A 27 -13.83 8.84 -1.66
N CYS A 28 -13.63 8.72 -0.35
CA CYS A 28 -12.32 8.91 0.29
C CYS A 28 -11.35 7.77 -0.03
N PHE A 29 -11.83 6.52 -0.06
CA PHE A 29 -11.02 5.35 -0.41
C PHE A 29 -10.88 5.12 -1.92
N TYR A 30 -11.34 6.05 -2.75
CA TYR A 30 -11.25 5.94 -4.21
C TYR A 30 -9.85 5.57 -4.73
N PRO A 31 -8.72 6.01 -4.15
CA PRO A 31 -7.39 5.61 -4.62
C PRO A 31 -7.21 4.08 -4.71
N VAL A 32 -7.91 3.32 -3.87
CA VAL A 32 -7.90 1.86 -3.88
C VAL A 32 -8.41 1.28 -5.22
N PHE A 33 -9.39 1.94 -5.86
CA PHE A 33 -9.93 1.47 -7.15
C PHE A 33 -8.97 1.69 -8.33
N SER A 34 -7.95 2.53 -8.14
CA SER A 34 -6.97 2.83 -9.17
C SER A 34 -5.57 2.35 -8.81
N CYS A 35 -5.38 1.70 -7.64
CA CYS A 35 -4.10 1.15 -7.24
C CYS A 35 -3.75 -0.09 -8.06
N TRP A 36 -2.46 -0.39 -8.11
CA TRP A 36 -1.91 -1.61 -8.68
C TRP A 36 -1.24 -2.43 -7.58
N TYR A 37 -0.51 -3.47 -7.92
CA TYR A 37 0.33 -4.17 -6.96
C TYR A 37 1.62 -3.38 -6.73
N TYR A 38 1.92 -3.01 -5.50
CA TYR A 38 3.10 -2.23 -5.14
C TYR A 38 4.02 -3.00 -4.19
N GLY A 39 5.32 -2.70 -4.25
CA GLY A 39 6.30 -3.31 -3.37
C GLY A 39 6.25 -4.83 -3.38
N ASP A 40 6.23 -5.44 -2.21
CA ASP A 40 6.20 -6.90 -2.03
C ASP A 40 4.97 -7.58 -2.62
N ASP A 41 3.84 -6.86 -2.76
CA ASP A 41 2.63 -7.40 -3.36
C ASP A 41 2.84 -7.69 -4.85
N ALA A 42 3.63 -6.83 -5.51
CA ALA A 42 3.99 -7.01 -6.91
C ALA A 42 4.85 -8.26 -7.15
N VAL A 43 5.62 -8.69 -6.17
CA VAL A 43 6.39 -9.95 -6.22
C VAL A 43 5.48 -11.15 -6.00
N THR A 44 4.55 -11.05 -5.03
CA THR A 44 3.77 -12.20 -4.57
C THR A 44 2.51 -12.47 -5.39
N MET A 45 2.02 -11.49 -6.16
CA MET A 45 0.79 -11.64 -6.97
C MET A 45 0.84 -12.88 -7.91
N ASN A 46 2.03 -13.27 -8.35
CA ASN A 46 2.23 -14.41 -9.24
C ASN A 46 2.46 -15.75 -8.50
N ILE A 47 1.86 -15.90 -7.30
CA ILE A 47 2.05 -17.08 -6.45
C ILE A 47 1.81 -18.41 -7.19
N ARG A 48 0.85 -18.47 -8.11
CA ARG A 48 0.57 -19.68 -8.89
C ARG A 48 1.70 -20.03 -9.86
N ALA A 49 2.30 -19.00 -10.49
CA ALA A 49 3.47 -19.18 -11.34
C ALA A 49 4.68 -19.65 -10.50
N ILE A 50 4.86 -19.12 -9.31
CA ILE A 50 5.91 -19.57 -8.38
C ILE A 50 5.70 -21.04 -7.99
N MET A 51 4.45 -21.42 -7.65
CA MET A 51 4.11 -22.82 -7.32
C MET A 51 4.43 -23.77 -8.49
N GLN A 52 4.07 -23.39 -9.71
CA GLN A 52 4.35 -24.17 -10.90
C GLN A 52 5.86 -24.28 -11.17
N TYR A 53 6.59 -23.17 -11.08
CA TYR A 53 8.05 -23.14 -11.27
C TYR A 53 8.80 -24.01 -10.26
N GLU A 54 8.39 -23.95 -8.97
CA GLU A 54 8.99 -24.75 -7.89
C GLU A 54 8.46 -26.20 -7.84
N ASN A 55 7.45 -26.52 -8.63
CA ASN A 55 6.72 -27.79 -8.55
C ASN A 55 6.22 -28.06 -7.12
N LYS A 56 5.65 -27.04 -6.48
CA LYS A 56 5.12 -27.09 -5.11
C LYS A 56 3.64 -26.78 -5.07
N ASN A 57 2.90 -27.46 -4.21
CA ASN A 57 1.56 -27.02 -3.84
C ASN A 57 1.62 -25.83 -2.87
N LEU A 58 0.48 -25.21 -2.57
CA LEU A 58 0.40 -24.04 -1.68
C LEU A 58 1.00 -24.32 -0.30
N TYR A 59 0.74 -25.50 0.28
CA TYR A 59 1.30 -25.89 1.58
C TYR A 59 2.83 -25.98 1.53
N GLY A 60 3.39 -26.66 0.54
CA GLY A 60 4.84 -26.75 0.34
C GLY A 60 5.51 -25.40 0.12
N LEU A 61 4.83 -24.49 -0.58
CA LEU A 61 5.32 -23.12 -0.76
C LEU A 61 5.30 -22.34 0.57
N ILE A 62 4.20 -22.37 1.31
CA ILE A 62 4.12 -21.72 2.64
C ILE A 62 5.19 -22.28 3.58
N ALA A 63 5.37 -23.61 3.62
CA ALA A 63 6.40 -24.23 4.45
C ALA A 63 7.81 -23.75 4.07
N SER A 64 8.13 -23.67 2.78
CA SER A 64 9.43 -23.15 2.33
C SER A 64 9.64 -21.66 2.66
N GLN A 65 8.59 -20.87 2.68
CA GLN A 65 8.66 -19.47 3.05
C GLN A 65 8.78 -19.27 4.57
N ILE A 66 8.14 -20.12 5.34
CA ILE A 66 8.33 -20.19 6.81
C ILE A 66 9.79 -20.53 7.11
N ASP A 67 10.37 -21.55 6.46
CA ASP A 67 11.78 -21.88 6.59
C ASP A 67 12.67 -20.67 6.23
N TYR A 68 12.42 -20.05 5.09
CA TYR A 68 13.22 -18.91 4.64
C TYR A 68 13.15 -17.71 5.59
N TYR A 69 11.95 -17.25 5.93
CA TYR A 69 11.80 -16.05 6.77
C TYR A 69 12.10 -16.30 8.24
N ILE A 70 11.65 -17.41 8.80
CA ILE A 70 11.78 -17.69 10.24
C ILE A 70 13.13 -18.30 10.55
N VAL A 71 13.52 -19.38 9.82
CA VAL A 71 14.75 -20.11 10.14
C VAL A 71 15.97 -19.41 9.56
N LYS A 72 15.94 -19.01 8.27
CA LYS A 72 17.13 -18.45 7.60
C LYS A 72 17.33 -16.97 7.86
N LEU A 73 16.25 -16.15 7.90
CA LEU A 73 16.32 -14.71 8.17
C LEU A 73 16.06 -14.32 9.63
N GLY A 74 15.65 -15.26 10.49
CA GLY A 74 15.41 -15.01 11.90
C GLY A 74 14.21 -14.11 12.21
N ARG A 75 13.24 -13.98 11.30
CA ARG A 75 12.07 -13.13 11.47
C ARG A 75 10.83 -13.95 11.81
N PHE A 76 10.35 -13.85 13.05
CA PHE A 76 9.23 -14.66 13.54
C PHE A 76 7.88 -13.94 13.39
N PHE A 77 7.25 -14.07 12.22
CA PHE A 77 5.90 -13.54 11.91
C PHE A 77 5.06 -14.52 11.07
N PRO A 78 4.76 -15.73 11.60
CA PRO A 78 4.11 -16.79 10.82
C PRO A 78 2.71 -16.43 10.34
N ALA A 79 1.92 -15.65 11.11
CA ALA A 79 0.59 -15.21 10.69
C ALA A 79 0.63 -14.28 9.45
N HIS A 80 1.63 -13.42 9.36
CA HIS A 80 1.89 -12.59 8.20
C HIS A 80 2.19 -13.42 6.94
N ILE A 81 3.08 -14.42 7.04
CA ILE A 81 3.42 -15.32 5.93
C ILE A 81 2.15 -16.03 5.46
N LEU A 82 1.39 -16.61 6.40
CA LEU A 82 0.15 -17.31 6.07
C LEU A 82 -0.87 -16.37 5.39
N GLN A 83 -1.11 -15.19 5.93
CA GLN A 83 -2.01 -14.18 5.34
C GLN A 83 -1.57 -13.82 3.93
N ARG A 84 -0.28 -13.55 3.70
CA ARG A 84 0.29 -13.19 2.41
C ARG A 84 -0.03 -14.23 1.35
N PHE A 85 0.32 -15.48 1.59
CA PHE A 85 0.21 -16.54 0.59
C PHE A 85 -1.24 -16.97 0.37
N LEU A 86 -2.06 -17.06 1.42
CA LEU A 86 -3.49 -17.34 1.28
C LEU A 86 -4.20 -16.24 0.49
N MET A 87 -3.91 -14.99 0.80
CA MET A 87 -4.53 -13.86 0.11
C MET A 87 -4.26 -13.93 -1.40
N PHE A 88 -3.00 -13.98 -1.84
CA PHE A 88 -2.68 -13.99 -3.28
C PHE A 88 -3.08 -15.28 -4.00
N TYR A 89 -3.18 -16.39 -3.28
CA TYR A 89 -3.73 -17.61 -3.86
C TYR A 89 -5.21 -17.50 -4.23
N PHE A 90 -6.02 -16.88 -3.36
CA PHE A 90 -7.46 -16.71 -3.58
C PHE A 90 -7.80 -15.43 -4.37
N LEU A 91 -7.07 -14.34 -4.14
CA LEU A 91 -7.30 -13.04 -4.76
C LEU A 91 -6.39 -12.84 -5.99
N ASN A 92 -6.51 -13.74 -6.95
CA ASN A 92 -5.66 -13.86 -8.13
C ASN A 92 -5.91 -12.81 -9.23
N THR A 93 -6.79 -11.84 -9.00
CA THR A 93 -7.07 -10.75 -9.94
C THR A 93 -6.97 -9.40 -9.25
N ILE A 94 -6.59 -8.36 -10.00
CA ILE A 94 -6.49 -6.98 -9.48
C ILE A 94 -7.81 -6.49 -8.89
N THR A 95 -8.95 -6.87 -9.47
CA THR A 95 -10.27 -6.49 -8.97
C THR A 95 -10.55 -7.09 -7.60
N LYS A 96 -10.30 -8.40 -7.41
CA LYS A 96 -10.46 -9.07 -6.10
C LYS A 96 -9.52 -8.46 -5.06
N TYR A 97 -8.28 -8.18 -5.45
CA TYR A 97 -7.29 -7.54 -4.60
C TYR A 97 -7.75 -6.14 -4.14
N ARG A 98 -8.24 -5.29 -5.04
CA ARG A 98 -8.78 -3.96 -4.72
C ARG A 98 -9.98 -4.02 -3.76
N ILE A 99 -10.90 -4.96 -3.99
CA ILE A 99 -12.04 -5.19 -3.09
C ILE A 99 -11.52 -5.59 -1.69
N TYR A 100 -10.54 -6.48 -1.62
CA TYR A 100 -9.93 -6.88 -0.35
C TYR A 100 -9.28 -5.70 0.38
N ILE A 101 -8.48 -4.89 -0.30
CA ILE A 101 -7.87 -3.68 0.27
C ILE A 101 -8.95 -2.74 0.83
N LEU A 102 -10.01 -2.49 0.05
CA LEU A 102 -11.12 -1.62 0.46
C LEU A 102 -11.80 -2.15 1.73
N VAL A 103 -12.15 -3.43 1.73
CA VAL A 103 -12.81 -4.09 2.87
C VAL A 103 -11.93 -4.03 4.11
N MET A 104 -10.63 -4.32 4.00
CA MET A 104 -9.71 -4.31 5.13
C MET A 104 -9.52 -2.91 5.72
N ASN A 105 -9.43 -1.86 4.88
CA ASN A 105 -9.39 -0.48 5.38
C ASN A 105 -10.70 -0.08 6.09
N ILE A 106 -11.85 -0.42 5.54
CA ILE A 106 -13.17 -0.15 6.17
C ILE A 106 -13.27 -0.89 7.51
N LEU A 107 -12.91 -2.18 7.55
CA LEU A 107 -12.95 -2.99 8.78
C LEU A 107 -12.01 -2.45 9.86
N ALA A 108 -10.80 -2.04 9.49
CA ALA A 108 -9.85 -1.45 10.44
C ALA A 108 -10.43 -0.18 11.09
N VAL A 109 -10.99 0.73 10.30
CA VAL A 109 -11.61 1.97 10.80
C VAL A 109 -12.84 1.66 11.63
N LEU A 110 -13.70 0.72 11.20
CA LEU A 110 -14.92 0.33 11.91
C LEU A 110 -14.60 -0.33 13.27
N CYS A 111 -13.67 -1.31 13.31
CA CYS A 111 -13.27 -1.97 14.56
C CYS A 111 -12.67 -0.98 15.53
N PHE A 112 -11.83 -0.05 15.05
CA PHE A 112 -11.25 0.98 15.88
C PHE A 112 -12.30 1.97 16.41
N ALA A 113 -13.26 2.41 15.58
CA ALA A 113 -14.37 3.25 16.00
C ALA A 113 -15.26 2.56 17.05
N LEU A 114 -15.55 1.27 16.86
CA LEU A 114 -16.29 0.45 17.84
C LEU A 114 -15.53 0.32 19.15
N MET A 115 -14.22 0.12 19.13
CA MET A 115 -13.37 0.12 20.33
C MET A 115 -13.45 1.47 21.04
N ALA A 116 -13.28 2.57 20.31
CA ALA A 116 -13.37 3.91 20.88
C ALA A 116 -14.74 4.20 21.53
N ARG A 117 -15.85 3.76 20.87
CA ARG A 117 -17.21 3.81 21.44
C ARG A 117 -17.34 2.97 22.70
N THR A 118 -16.83 1.74 22.67
CA THR A 118 -16.93 0.78 23.80
C THR A 118 -16.29 1.34 25.07
N TYR A 119 -15.17 2.06 24.94
CA TYR A 119 -14.48 2.65 26.09
C TYR A 119 -15.06 4.01 26.52
N SER A 120 -15.41 4.88 25.57
CA SER A 120 -15.93 6.23 25.87
C SER A 120 -17.43 6.25 26.16
N GLY A 121 -18.18 5.23 25.78
CA GLY A 121 -19.66 5.25 25.76
C GLY A 121 -20.25 6.30 24.82
N SER A 122 -19.48 6.84 23.87
CA SER A 122 -19.85 7.99 23.05
C SER A 122 -20.04 7.62 21.58
N ASP A 123 -21.30 7.74 21.10
CA ASP A 123 -21.59 7.65 19.66
C ASP A 123 -20.91 8.79 18.87
N ARG A 124 -20.70 9.94 19.52
CA ARG A 124 -20.03 11.08 18.90
C ARG A 124 -18.59 10.74 18.52
N LEU A 125 -17.85 10.07 19.40
CA LEU A 125 -16.48 9.63 19.12
C LEU A 125 -16.47 8.53 18.05
N PHE A 126 -17.43 7.60 18.09
CA PHE A 126 -17.61 6.57 17.06
C PHE A 126 -17.72 7.18 15.66
N TYR A 127 -18.68 8.09 15.47
CA TYR A 127 -18.88 8.72 14.17
C TYR A 127 -17.75 9.68 13.79
N ALA A 128 -17.12 10.35 14.78
CA ALA A 128 -15.96 11.16 14.51
C ALA A 128 -14.81 10.36 13.89
N VAL A 129 -14.51 9.16 14.40
CA VAL A 129 -13.51 8.29 13.81
C VAL A 129 -13.91 7.86 12.40
N LEU A 130 -15.18 7.44 12.18
CA LEU A 130 -15.67 7.00 10.88
C LEU A 130 -15.67 8.10 9.81
N VAL A 131 -15.81 9.37 10.20
CA VAL A 131 -15.82 10.52 9.27
C VAL A 131 -14.42 11.11 9.12
N LEU A 132 -13.70 11.36 10.22
CA LEU A 132 -12.42 12.06 10.18
C LEU A 132 -11.26 11.19 9.69
N PHE A 133 -11.27 9.89 9.98
CA PHE A 133 -10.18 9.03 9.51
C PHE A 133 -10.12 8.95 7.97
N PRO A 134 -11.20 8.60 7.25
CA PRO A 134 -11.19 8.61 5.78
C PRO A 134 -10.92 10.00 5.20
N ALA A 135 -11.45 11.05 5.83
CA ALA A 135 -11.33 12.42 5.35
C ALA A 135 -9.91 12.98 5.44
N LEU A 136 -9.24 12.76 6.58
CA LEU A 136 -8.01 13.46 6.94
C LEU A 136 -6.80 12.53 7.07
N PHE A 137 -7.00 11.29 7.49
CA PHE A 137 -5.92 10.38 7.86
C PHE A 137 -5.72 9.21 6.90
N PHE A 138 -6.59 9.05 5.90
CA PHE A 138 -6.32 8.15 4.79
C PHE A 138 -5.38 8.85 3.80
N CYS A 139 -4.11 8.94 4.18
CA CYS A 139 -3.06 9.56 3.38
C CYS A 139 -2.20 8.47 2.74
N LEU A 140 -1.93 8.57 1.45
CA LEU A 140 -0.99 7.69 0.76
C LEU A 140 0.45 8.18 0.94
N SER A 141 1.39 7.24 1.04
CA SER A 141 2.81 7.51 1.12
C SER A 141 3.50 7.20 -0.22
N ARG A 142 4.48 7.99 -0.61
CA ARG A 142 5.29 7.73 -1.82
C ARG A 142 6.22 6.53 -1.64
N TYR A 143 6.69 6.32 -0.44
CA TYR A 143 7.52 5.17 -0.06
C TYR A 143 6.63 3.95 0.24
N ASP A 144 6.93 3.18 1.25
CA ASP A 144 6.14 2.01 1.64
C ASP A 144 4.78 2.41 2.22
N ASP A 145 3.70 1.99 1.57
CA ASP A 145 2.35 2.42 1.90
C ASP A 145 1.48 1.25 2.35
N ALA A 146 1.13 1.26 3.65
CA ALA A 146 0.24 0.25 4.21
C ALA A 146 -1.23 0.39 3.76
N ALA A 147 -1.65 1.57 3.28
CA ALA A 147 -3.06 1.80 2.93
C ALA A 147 -3.49 1.09 1.63
N ILE A 148 -2.55 0.82 0.71
CA ILE A 148 -2.80 0.23 -0.61
C ILE A 148 -1.82 -0.89 -0.99
N GLY A 149 -1.04 -1.40 -0.06
CA GLY A 149 -0.06 -2.47 -0.31
C GLY A 149 0.22 -3.30 0.94
N TYR A 150 1.18 -4.21 0.83
CA TYR A 150 1.64 -5.06 1.92
C TYR A 150 0.56 -5.98 2.49
N TYR A 151 -0.22 -6.61 1.61
CA TYR A 151 -1.27 -7.61 1.93
C TYR A 151 -2.22 -7.22 3.06
N MET A 152 -2.31 -5.93 3.39
CA MET A 152 -3.16 -5.39 4.46
C MET A 152 -2.83 -5.92 5.87
N PHE A 153 -1.59 -6.36 6.13
CA PHE A 153 -1.26 -6.91 7.45
C PHE A 153 -1.29 -5.85 8.58
N ILE A 154 -1.02 -4.58 8.26
CA ILE A 154 -1.15 -3.48 9.25
C ILE A 154 -2.62 -3.24 9.61
N GLN A 155 -3.53 -3.32 8.63
CA GLN A 155 -4.98 -3.25 8.89
C GLN A 155 -5.43 -4.41 9.76
N THR A 156 -4.96 -5.63 9.45
CA THR A 156 -5.22 -6.84 10.25
C THR A 156 -4.75 -6.65 11.70
N LEU A 157 -3.57 -6.06 11.90
CA LEU A 157 -3.06 -5.74 13.23
C LEU A 157 -3.97 -4.75 13.98
N VAL A 158 -4.42 -3.68 13.33
CA VAL A 158 -5.36 -2.72 13.94
C VAL A 158 -6.68 -3.39 14.30
N ILE A 159 -7.21 -4.28 13.45
CA ILE A 159 -8.42 -5.05 13.71
C ILE A 159 -8.21 -5.95 14.94
N TYR A 160 -7.13 -6.73 15.00
CA TYR A 160 -6.85 -7.62 16.13
C TYR A 160 -6.70 -6.85 17.45
N LEU A 161 -5.93 -5.77 17.48
CA LEU A 161 -5.78 -4.94 18.68
C LEU A 161 -7.11 -4.31 19.12
N SER A 162 -7.90 -3.78 18.17
CA SER A 162 -9.19 -3.17 18.49
C SER A 162 -10.18 -4.17 19.08
N LEU A 163 -10.32 -5.34 18.44
CA LEU A 163 -11.19 -6.42 18.93
C LEU A 163 -10.69 -6.98 20.26
N SER A 164 -9.38 -7.16 20.42
CA SER A 164 -8.77 -7.60 21.69
C SER A 164 -9.16 -6.66 22.83
N LEU A 165 -9.06 -5.34 22.64
CA LEU A 165 -9.46 -4.36 23.63
C LEU A 165 -10.97 -4.38 23.92
N ILE A 166 -11.83 -4.56 22.90
CA ILE A 166 -13.28 -4.72 23.09
C ILE A 166 -13.57 -5.95 23.98
N PHE A 167 -12.92 -7.08 23.71
CA PHE A 167 -13.12 -8.29 24.52
C PHE A 167 -12.55 -8.15 25.93
N LEU A 168 -11.45 -7.44 26.12
CA LEU A 168 -10.95 -7.09 27.45
C LEU A 168 -12.00 -6.28 28.25
N LYS A 169 -12.64 -5.30 27.63
CA LYS A 169 -13.73 -4.53 28.25
C LYS A 169 -14.94 -5.41 28.59
N ASN A 170 -15.34 -6.31 27.66
CA ASN A 170 -16.42 -7.26 27.90
C ASN A 170 -16.11 -8.25 29.05
N TYR A 171 -14.84 -8.66 29.20
CA TYR A 171 -14.40 -9.43 30.36
C TYR A 171 -14.62 -8.68 31.66
N ARG A 172 -14.19 -7.40 31.71
CA ARG A 172 -14.40 -6.56 32.89
C ARG A 172 -15.89 -6.44 33.26
N ASP A 173 -16.75 -6.26 32.26
CA ASP A 173 -18.18 -5.98 32.47
C ASP A 173 -18.98 -7.24 32.84
N THR A 174 -18.56 -8.41 32.38
CA THR A 174 -19.30 -9.68 32.54
C THR A 174 -18.63 -10.70 33.47
N GLY A 175 -17.32 -10.58 33.72
CA GLY A 175 -16.51 -11.55 34.47
C GLY A 175 -16.26 -12.87 33.74
N LYS A 176 -16.77 -13.08 32.51
CA LYS A 176 -16.68 -14.33 31.76
C LYS A 176 -15.25 -14.54 31.22
N ARG A 177 -14.57 -15.62 31.66
CA ARG A 177 -13.17 -15.93 31.29
C ARG A 177 -12.97 -16.10 29.78
N GLY A 178 -13.97 -16.56 29.04
CA GLY A 178 -13.88 -16.70 27.58
C GLY A 178 -13.52 -15.37 26.86
N TYR A 179 -13.94 -14.23 27.39
CA TYR A 179 -13.59 -12.93 26.80
C TYR A 179 -12.12 -12.58 26.97
N ILE A 180 -11.50 -12.83 28.14
CA ILE A 180 -10.08 -12.56 28.31
C ILE A 180 -9.22 -13.53 27.50
N THR A 181 -9.65 -14.79 27.38
CA THR A 181 -9.00 -15.76 26.49
C THR A 181 -9.03 -15.29 25.03
N LEU A 182 -10.19 -14.90 24.53
CA LEU A 182 -10.33 -14.41 23.15
C LEU A 182 -9.53 -13.11 22.92
N SER A 183 -9.53 -12.21 23.91
CA SER A 183 -8.71 -11.00 23.90
C SER A 183 -7.21 -11.34 23.79
N THR A 184 -6.73 -12.28 24.59
CA THR A 184 -5.33 -12.73 24.57
C THR A 184 -4.97 -13.41 23.24
N VAL A 185 -5.84 -14.26 22.70
CA VAL A 185 -5.63 -14.92 21.40
C VAL A 185 -5.49 -13.90 20.27
N LEU A 186 -6.35 -12.88 20.23
CA LEU A 186 -6.25 -11.81 19.24
C LEU A 186 -4.96 -11.00 19.38
N PHE A 187 -4.52 -10.76 20.62
CA PHE A 187 -3.22 -10.11 20.84
C PHE A 187 -2.05 -11.01 20.37
N VAL A 188 -2.07 -12.31 20.66
CA VAL A 188 -1.08 -13.25 20.14
C VAL A 188 -1.05 -13.24 18.61
N LEU A 189 -2.20 -13.25 17.95
CA LEU A 189 -2.28 -13.13 16.49
C LEU A 189 -1.64 -11.81 16.00
N SER A 190 -1.79 -10.71 16.73
CA SER A 190 -1.12 -9.45 16.37
C SER A 190 0.41 -9.55 16.52
N LEU A 191 0.93 -10.21 17.55
CA LEU A 191 2.37 -10.47 17.75
C LEU A 191 2.95 -11.34 16.62
N LEU A 192 2.19 -12.34 16.18
CA LEU A 192 2.57 -13.25 15.09
C LEU A 192 2.42 -12.61 13.70
N THR A 193 1.81 -11.44 13.61
CA THR A 193 1.63 -10.70 12.35
C THR A 193 2.78 -9.74 12.08
N TYR A 194 3.22 -8.97 13.08
CA TYR A 194 4.28 -7.98 12.86
C TYR A 194 4.96 -7.55 14.15
N GLU A 195 6.27 -7.36 14.10
CA GLU A 195 7.11 -7.07 15.27
C GLU A 195 6.75 -5.74 15.97
N SER A 196 6.15 -4.79 15.25
CA SER A 196 5.72 -3.51 15.83
C SER A 196 4.61 -3.64 16.88
N SER A 197 4.00 -4.81 17.01
CA SER A 197 2.98 -5.08 18.02
C SER A 197 3.54 -5.40 19.42
N TYR A 198 4.84 -5.73 19.56
CA TYR A 198 5.42 -6.05 20.87
C TYR A 198 5.24 -4.94 21.91
N PRO A 199 5.55 -3.65 21.66
CA PRO A 199 5.33 -2.59 22.63
C PRO A 199 3.86 -2.37 22.96
N MET A 200 2.93 -2.81 22.11
CA MET A 200 1.49 -2.70 22.36
C MET A 200 1.03 -3.53 23.57
N VAL A 201 1.89 -4.42 24.10
CA VAL A 201 1.61 -5.11 25.39
C VAL A 201 1.32 -4.11 26.50
N LEU A 202 1.95 -2.93 26.48
CA LEU A 202 1.74 -1.88 27.49
C LEU A 202 0.36 -1.20 27.42
N VAL A 203 -0.38 -1.39 26.33
CA VAL A 203 -1.77 -0.92 26.22
C VAL A 203 -2.69 -1.68 27.19
N TYR A 204 -2.41 -2.95 27.48
CA TYR A 204 -3.29 -3.79 28.30
C TYR A 204 -3.25 -3.42 29.81
N PRO A 205 -2.09 -3.23 30.46
CA PRO A 205 -2.09 -2.70 31.83
C PRO A 205 -2.69 -1.29 31.89
N LEU A 206 -2.47 -0.43 30.91
CA LEU A 206 -3.11 0.88 30.85
C LEU A 206 -4.64 0.74 30.77
N ALA A 207 -5.16 -0.13 29.88
CA ALA A 207 -6.59 -0.40 29.77
C ALA A 207 -7.16 -0.97 31.08
N ALA A 208 -6.52 -2.00 31.64
CA ALA A 208 -6.95 -2.63 32.89
C ALA A 208 -6.95 -1.62 34.05
N PHE A 209 -5.93 -0.77 34.17
CA PHE A 209 -5.84 0.25 35.20
C PHE A 209 -7.03 1.21 35.16
N TYR A 210 -7.47 1.64 33.99
CA TYR A 210 -8.66 2.49 33.87
C TYR A 210 -9.97 1.71 34.02
N LEU A 211 -10.04 0.48 33.52
CA LEU A 211 -11.24 -0.36 33.62
C LEU A 211 -11.58 -0.74 35.08
N PHE A 212 -10.56 -0.95 35.93
CA PHE A 212 -10.75 -1.25 37.35
C PHE A 212 -10.63 -0.03 38.29
N SER A 213 -10.92 1.16 37.78
CA SER A 213 -10.85 2.39 38.57
C SER A 213 -11.79 2.42 39.77
N ASP A 214 -12.87 1.63 39.75
CA ASP A 214 -13.85 1.45 40.83
C ASP A 214 -13.42 0.42 41.90
N ALA A 215 -12.34 -0.31 41.66
CA ALA A 215 -11.90 -1.37 42.58
C ALA A 215 -11.14 -0.90 43.84
N GLY A 216 -11.00 0.42 44.03
CA GLY A 216 -10.33 0.98 45.21
C GLY A 216 -8.91 0.45 45.41
N LYS A 217 -8.62 -0.10 46.61
CA LYS A 217 -7.30 -0.68 46.95
C LYS A 217 -6.89 -1.88 46.11
N ASP A 218 -7.86 -2.62 45.57
CA ASP A 218 -7.60 -3.81 44.70
C ASP A 218 -7.30 -3.46 43.24
N ARG A 219 -7.33 -2.19 42.88
CA ARG A 219 -7.14 -1.73 41.49
C ARG A 219 -5.83 -2.24 40.90
N ILE A 220 -4.71 -2.05 41.62
CA ILE A 220 -3.38 -2.47 41.16
C ILE A 220 -3.34 -3.99 41.01
N LYS A 221 -3.81 -4.73 42.00
CA LYS A 221 -3.86 -6.21 42.00
C LYS A 221 -4.65 -6.73 40.77
N LYS A 222 -5.86 -6.20 40.54
CA LYS A 222 -6.69 -6.57 39.39
C LYS A 222 -6.02 -6.20 38.07
N THR A 223 -5.39 -5.03 37.99
CA THR A 223 -4.62 -4.60 36.82
C THR A 223 -3.51 -5.60 36.48
N VAL A 224 -2.68 -5.94 37.49
CA VAL A 224 -1.57 -6.90 37.31
C VAL A 224 -2.10 -8.27 36.85
N ILE A 225 -3.06 -8.84 37.58
CA ILE A 225 -3.62 -10.16 37.26
C ILE A 225 -4.19 -10.19 35.83
N THR A 226 -4.93 -9.17 35.44
CA THR A 226 -5.53 -9.08 34.10
C THR A 226 -4.47 -8.90 33.00
N SER A 227 -3.33 -8.30 33.32
CA SER A 227 -2.26 -8.06 32.35
C SER A 227 -1.33 -9.25 32.15
N VAL A 228 -1.25 -10.19 33.14
CA VAL A 228 -0.36 -11.37 33.11
C VAL A 228 -0.46 -12.16 31.79
N PRO A 229 -1.65 -12.51 31.26
CA PRO A 229 -1.75 -13.31 30.03
C PRO A 229 -1.08 -12.62 28.81
N TYR A 230 -1.20 -11.31 28.72
CA TYR A 230 -0.62 -10.52 27.62
C TYR A 230 0.91 -10.43 27.72
N PHE A 231 1.43 -10.20 28.93
CA PHE A 231 2.88 -10.22 29.16
C PHE A 231 3.46 -11.61 28.94
N ALA A 232 2.82 -12.66 29.45
CA ALA A 232 3.24 -14.04 29.20
C ALA A 232 3.28 -14.35 27.69
N ALA A 233 2.24 -13.97 26.95
CA ALA A 233 2.20 -14.13 25.51
C ALA A 233 3.32 -13.34 24.80
N ALA A 234 3.51 -12.07 25.15
CA ALA A 234 4.54 -11.24 24.56
C ALA A 234 5.95 -11.77 24.83
N VAL A 235 6.24 -12.16 26.08
CA VAL A 235 7.53 -12.76 26.47
C VAL A 235 7.76 -14.07 25.72
N SER A 236 6.76 -14.97 25.69
CA SER A 236 6.88 -16.24 24.97
C SER A 236 7.17 -16.05 23.49
N CYS A 237 6.41 -15.19 22.80
CA CYS A 237 6.65 -14.89 21.38
C CYS A 237 8.01 -14.22 21.18
N PHE A 238 8.42 -13.32 22.08
CA PHE A 238 9.72 -12.65 22.01
C PHE A 238 10.90 -13.62 22.20
N LEU A 239 10.79 -14.56 23.13
CA LEU A 239 11.81 -15.61 23.31
C LEU A 239 11.96 -16.48 22.07
N VAL A 240 10.84 -16.85 21.44
CA VAL A 240 10.85 -17.58 20.16
C VAL A 240 11.50 -16.73 19.05
N TYR A 241 11.16 -15.45 18.96
CA TYR A 241 11.79 -14.51 18.03
C TYR A 241 13.31 -14.43 18.25
N VAL A 242 13.77 -14.24 19.50
CA VAL A 242 15.20 -14.17 19.85
C VAL A 242 15.91 -15.45 19.47
N TYR A 243 15.30 -16.63 19.76
CA TYR A 243 15.87 -17.92 19.39
C TYR A 243 16.15 -18.03 17.88
N PHE A 244 15.16 -17.70 17.02
CA PHE A 244 15.37 -17.75 15.58
C PHE A 244 16.32 -16.67 15.09
N SER A 245 16.27 -15.46 15.66
CA SER A 245 17.15 -14.36 15.29
C SER A 245 18.62 -14.66 15.59
N MET A 246 18.91 -15.32 16.72
CA MET A 246 20.28 -15.73 17.10
C MET A 246 20.83 -16.87 16.24
N ASN A 247 19.95 -17.73 15.69
CA ASN A 247 20.33 -18.87 14.85
C ASN A 247 20.13 -18.59 13.35
N ALA A 248 19.88 -17.35 12.96
CA ALA A 248 19.66 -16.98 11.57
C ALA A 248 20.92 -17.16 10.71
N VAL A 249 20.72 -17.73 9.51
CA VAL A 249 21.83 -17.92 8.53
C VAL A 249 22.21 -16.60 7.88
N TYR A 250 21.23 -15.72 7.66
CA TYR A 250 21.42 -14.42 7.02
C TYR A 250 21.04 -13.28 7.96
N SER A 251 21.77 -12.19 7.93
CA SER A 251 21.38 -10.98 8.65
C SER A 251 20.34 -10.18 7.84
N TYR A 252 19.26 -9.78 8.48
CA TYR A 252 18.28 -8.87 7.88
C TYR A 252 18.52 -7.44 8.34
N ASP A 253 18.81 -6.53 7.41
CA ASP A 253 19.19 -5.14 7.71
C ASP A 253 18.16 -4.35 8.53
N GLY A 254 16.87 -4.72 8.44
CA GLY A 254 15.79 -4.02 9.14
C GLY A 254 15.77 -4.21 10.65
N ILE A 255 16.43 -5.28 11.17
CA ILE A 255 16.54 -5.57 12.61
C ILE A 255 17.85 -5.08 13.25
N ASN A 256 18.74 -4.49 12.46
CA ASN A 256 19.98 -3.93 12.99
C ASN A 256 19.66 -2.74 13.90
N PHE A 257 19.90 -2.93 15.18
CA PHE A 257 19.69 -1.93 16.21
C PHE A 257 20.80 -0.88 16.18
N SER A 258 20.42 0.40 16.27
CA SER A 258 21.34 1.51 16.46
C SER A 258 21.00 2.27 17.75
N PRO A 259 21.89 2.31 18.74
CA PRO A 259 21.62 2.95 20.04
C PRO A 259 21.76 4.47 20.04
N ASP A 260 21.95 5.11 18.89
CA ASP A 260 22.07 6.57 18.78
C ASP A 260 20.74 7.27 19.12
N ILE A 261 20.64 7.75 20.35
CA ILE A 261 19.40 8.34 20.90
C ILE A 261 18.95 9.55 20.06
N VAL A 262 19.88 10.36 19.55
CA VAL A 262 19.53 11.53 18.74
C VAL A 262 18.92 11.10 17.42
N LYS A 263 19.52 10.12 16.74
CA LYS A 263 18.96 9.56 15.50
C LYS A 263 17.63 8.84 15.74
N ILE A 264 17.50 8.12 16.86
CA ILE A 264 16.22 7.51 17.27
C ILE A 264 15.15 8.59 17.37
N ALA A 265 15.42 9.66 18.12
CA ALA A 265 14.45 10.75 18.31
C ALA A 265 14.09 11.44 16.98
N ILE A 266 15.07 11.81 16.16
CA ILE A 266 14.85 12.46 14.87
C ILE A 266 14.02 11.55 13.94
N THR A 267 14.39 10.26 13.83
CA THR A 267 13.69 9.31 12.96
C THR A 267 12.26 9.06 13.44
N SER A 268 12.05 8.96 14.77
CA SER A 268 10.72 8.85 15.38
C SER A 268 9.85 10.07 15.09
N VAL A 269 10.43 11.28 15.15
CA VAL A 269 9.72 12.52 14.80
C VAL A 269 9.37 12.55 13.31
N LYS A 270 10.30 12.18 12.41
CA LYS A 270 10.02 12.06 10.97
C LYS A 270 8.85 11.11 10.70
N GLN A 271 8.87 9.94 11.35
CA GLN A 271 7.82 8.93 11.22
C GLN A 271 6.46 9.42 11.72
N ALA A 272 6.42 10.07 12.90
CA ALA A 272 5.19 10.63 13.45
C ALA A 272 4.66 11.81 12.61
N ALA A 273 5.53 12.69 12.14
CA ALA A 273 5.18 13.82 11.29
C ALA A 273 4.61 13.37 9.94
N ALA A 274 5.15 12.30 9.33
CA ALA A 274 4.63 11.74 8.08
C ALA A 274 3.20 11.18 8.20
N ALA A 275 2.73 10.92 9.42
CA ALA A 275 1.35 10.49 9.66
C ALA A 275 0.35 11.67 9.75
N LEU A 276 0.82 12.91 9.87
CA LEU A 276 -0.04 14.09 9.92
C LEU A 276 -0.72 14.33 8.55
N PRO A 277 -1.99 14.76 8.55
CA PRO A 277 -2.72 15.04 7.32
C PRO A 277 -1.99 16.03 6.42
N GLY A 278 -1.68 15.61 5.19
CA GLY A 278 -1.07 16.48 4.18
C GLY A 278 0.41 16.84 4.42
N PHE A 279 1.07 16.33 5.46
CA PHE A 279 2.46 16.70 5.77
C PHE A 279 3.43 16.32 4.65
N SER A 280 3.26 15.15 4.06
CA SER A 280 4.07 14.71 2.90
C SER A 280 3.95 15.67 1.72
N GLY A 281 2.72 16.14 1.45
CA GLY A 281 2.47 17.16 0.43
C GLY A 281 3.11 18.51 0.76
N LEU A 282 3.02 18.96 2.01
CA LEU A 282 3.64 20.22 2.44
C LEU A 282 5.17 20.20 2.24
N ILE A 283 5.84 19.09 2.53
CA ILE A 283 7.29 18.94 2.30
C ILE A 283 7.61 19.07 0.80
N LEU A 284 6.80 18.48 -0.07
CA LEU A 284 6.98 18.59 -1.53
C LEU A 284 6.85 20.02 -2.04
N TYR A 285 6.01 20.82 -1.40
CA TYR A 285 5.81 22.22 -1.77
C TYR A 285 6.70 23.20 -0.99
N SER A 286 7.55 22.73 -0.08
CA SER A 286 8.35 23.59 0.80
C SER A 286 9.28 24.55 0.07
N GLY A 287 9.64 24.27 -1.19
CA GLY A 287 10.44 25.16 -2.04
C GLY A 287 9.64 26.02 -3.03
N THR A 288 8.30 25.93 -3.03
CA THR A 288 7.47 26.62 -4.02
C THR A 288 6.89 27.93 -3.47
N LYS A 289 6.70 28.93 -4.37
CA LYS A 289 5.99 30.17 -3.99
C LYS A 289 4.53 29.86 -3.63
N LEU A 290 3.99 30.55 -2.63
CA LEU A 290 2.59 30.37 -2.18
C LEU A 290 1.58 30.49 -3.34
N SER A 291 1.80 31.42 -4.27
CA SER A 291 0.96 31.59 -5.46
C SER A 291 0.95 30.33 -6.36
N SER A 292 2.12 29.73 -6.57
CA SER A 292 2.26 28.49 -7.36
C SER A 292 1.59 27.30 -6.65
N PHE A 293 1.72 27.22 -5.33
CA PHE A 293 1.01 26.23 -4.52
C PHE A 293 -0.50 26.40 -4.63
N LEU A 294 -1.04 27.61 -4.44
CA LEU A 294 -2.47 27.89 -4.52
C LEU A 294 -3.04 27.60 -5.91
N ASN A 295 -2.32 27.97 -6.97
CA ASN A 295 -2.71 27.66 -8.35
C ASN A 295 -2.74 26.14 -8.61
N SER A 296 -1.71 25.41 -8.18
CA SER A 296 -1.66 23.95 -8.28
C SER A 296 -2.76 23.29 -7.46
N PHE A 297 -3.06 23.83 -6.28
CA PHE A 297 -4.15 23.34 -5.43
C PHE A 297 -5.51 23.57 -6.11
N LYS A 298 -5.78 24.78 -6.60
CA LYS A 298 -7.05 25.13 -7.27
C LYS A 298 -7.27 24.29 -8.54
N SER A 299 -6.27 24.17 -9.40
CA SER A 299 -6.36 23.40 -10.65
C SER A 299 -6.46 21.90 -10.43
N GLY A 300 -6.03 21.41 -9.27
CA GLY A 300 -6.08 20.00 -8.91
C GLY A 300 -7.40 19.52 -8.33
N ILE A 301 -8.35 20.40 -7.99
CA ILE A 301 -9.66 20.02 -7.42
C ILE A 301 -10.55 19.43 -8.52
N THR A 302 -11.10 18.25 -8.27
CA THR A 302 -12.02 17.54 -9.18
C THR A 302 -13.47 17.60 -8.66
N PHE A 303 -14.43 17.29 -9.53
CA PHE A 303 -15.85 17.16 -9.13
C PHE A 303 -16.04 16.16 -7.97
N ARG A 304 -15.29 15.06 -7.97
CA ARG A 304 -15.33 14.07 -6.88
C ARG A 304 -14.90 14.67 -5.54
N ASP A 305 -13.89 15.54 -5.52
CA ASP A 305 -13.41 16.16 -4.27
C ASP A 305 -14.48 17.11 -3.72
N ILE A 306 -15.15 17.83 -4.61
CA ILE A 306 -16.28 18.70 -4.25
C ILE A 306 -17.44 17.88 -3.69
N ALA A 307 -17.77 16.77 -4.34
CA ALA A 307 -18.81 15.86 -3.86
C ALA A 307 -18.46 15.27 -2.48
N ALA A 308 -17.22 14.78 -2.30
CA ALA A 308 -16.75 14.28 -1.01
C ALA A 308 -16.79 15.36 0.08
N ALA A 309 -16.36 16.59 -0.23
CA ALA A 309 -16.41 17.73 0.68
C ALA A 309 -17.85 18.12 1.06
N ALA A 310 -18.78 18.10 0.12
CA ALA A 310 -20.20 18.37 0.39
C ALA A 310 -20.79 17.32 1.35
N VAL A 311 -20.50 16.03 1.11
CA VAL A 311 -20.95 14.96 2.00
C VAL A 311 -20.26 15.06 3.38
N PHE A 312 -18.98 15.42 3.43
CA PHE A 312 -18.26 15.67 4.68
C PHE A 312 -18.93 16.76 5.52
N ILE A 313 -19.26 17.91 4.89
CA ILE A 313 -19.98 19.03 5.54
C ILE A 313 -21.35 18.56 6.07
N TYR A 314 -22.07 17.72 5.33
CA TYR A 314 -23.36 17.15 5.76
C TYR A 314 -23.20 16.19 6.95
N LEU A 315 -22.21 15.29 6.90
CA LEU A 315 -22.03 14.26 7.93
C LEU A 315 -21.55 14.81 9.27
N LEU A 316 -20.73 15.86 9.28
CA LEU A 316 -20.23 16.45 10.52
C LEU A 316 -21.34 16.89 11.50
N PRO A 317 -22.32 17.73 11.10
CA PRO A 317 -23.40 18.10 12.01
C PRO A 317 -24.31 16.91 12.33
N VAL A 318 -24.70 16.11 11.32
CA VAL A 318 -25.74 15.06 11.46
C VAL A 318 -25.24 13.91 12.35
N LEU A 319 -24.05 13.39 12.09
CA LEU A 319 -23.53 12.19 12.78
C LEU A 319 -22.62 12.52 13.96
N VAL A 320 -21.91 13.65 13.94
CA VAL A 320 -20.93 13.99 14.97
C VAL A 320 -21.46 15.03 15.94
N MET A 321 -21.83 16.22 15.44
CA MET A 321 -22.13 17.36 16.32
C MET A 321 -23.43 17.22 17.11
N ASN A 322 -24.46 16.58 16.52
CA ASN A 322 -25.77 16.35 17.17
C ASN A 322 -25.73 15.25 18.25
N LYS A 323 -24.63 14.53 18.43
CA LYS A 323 -24.49 13.52 19.49
C LYS A 323 -24.00 14.14 20.79
N LYS A 324 -24.32 13.47 21.92
CA LYS A 324 -23.84 13.87 23.23
C LYS A 324 -22.31 13.99 23.23
N ARG A 325 -21.79 15.03 23.87
CA ARG A 325 -20.36 15.28 23.99
C ARG A 325 -19.64 14.14 24.71
N VAL A 326 -18.36 14.01 24.43
CA VAL A 326 -17.50 13.04 25.12
C VAL A 326 -17.35 13.45 26.59
N ASN A 327 -17.57 12.49 27.49
CA ASN A 327 -17.39 12.71 28.92
C ASN A 327 -15.95 12.36 29.32
N PHE A 328 -15.15 13.37 29.63
CA PHE A 328 -13.75 13.22 30.06
C PHE A 328 -13.58 12.68 31.50
N MET A 329 -14.65 12.65 32.30
CA MET A 329 -14.60 12.06 33.64
C MET A 329 -14.63 10.53 33.59
N LEU A 330 -15.12 9.94 32.50
CA LEU A 330 -15.15 8.48 32.34
C LEU A 330 -13.74 7.90 32.26
N PRO A 331 -13.43 6.86 33.05
CA PRO A 331 -12.13 6.20 33.00
C PRO A 331 -11.73 5.71 31.60
N GLY A 332 -12.69 5.19 30.84
CA GLY A 332 -12.45 4.75 29.47
C GLY A 332 -12.06 5.88 28.50
N THR A 333 -12.59 7.10 28.70
CA THR A 333 -12.13 8.26 27.90
C THR A 333 -10.67 8.64 28.24
N ARG A 334 -10.29 8.59 29.52
CA ARG A 334 -8.90 8.81 29.95
C ARG A 334 -7.95 7.75 29.41
N PHE A 335 -8.40 6.49 29.37
CA PHE A 335 -7.67 5.42 28.67
C PHE A 335 -7.44 5.77 27.21
N LEU A 336 -8.46 6.24 26.46
CA LEU A 336 -8.32 6.58 25.04
C LEU A 336 -7.33 7.73 24.79
N ILE A 337 -7.22 8.68 25.72
CA ILE A 337 -6.15 9.71 25.67
C ILE A 337 -4.78 9.04 25.78
N GLY A 338 -4.56 8.19 26.78
CA GLY A 338 -3.31 7.43 26.92
C GLY A 338 -3.02 6.54 25.72
N LEU A 339 -4.04 5.84 25.23
CA LEU A 339 -3.93 5.01 24.03
C LEU A 339 -3.50 5.82 22.80
N SER A 340 -4.02 7.05 22.61
CA SER A 340 -3.62 7.88 21.47
C SER A 340 -2.13 8.18 21.48
N PHE A 341 -1.54 8.50 22.64
CA PHE A 341 -0.10 8.71 22.78
C PHE A 341 0.71 7.43 22.50
N LEU A 342 0.25 6.28 23.02
CA LEU A 342 0.94 5.00 22.77
C LEU A 342 0.91 4.59 21.30
N LEU A 343 -0.23 4.79 20.60
CA LEU A 343 -0.36 4.53 19.18
C LEU A 343 0.50 5.46 18.30
N ILE A 344 0.84 6.65 18.80
CA ILE A 344 1.77 7.57 18.12
C ILE A 344 3.22 7.19 18.44
N ALA A 345 3.55 7.01 19.71
CA ALA A 345 4.92 6.85 20.16
C ALA A 345 5.53 5.49 19.78
N PHE A 346 4.83 4.38 20.07
CA PHE A 346 5.42 3.05 19.89
C PHE A 346 5.78 2.72 18.44
N PRO A 347 4.88 2.91 17.45
CA PRO A 347 5.23 2.64 16.07
C PRO A 347 6.33 3.56 15.54
N ALA A 348 6.38 4.81 16.02
CA ALA A 348 7.41 5.77 15.64
C ALA A 348 8.77 5.39 16.20
N VAL A 349 8.85 5.02 17.50
CA VAL A 349 10.10 4.62 18.16
C VAL A 349 10.66 3.33 17.58
N ILE A 350 9.81 2.32 17.28
CA ILE A 350 10.30 1.08 16.66
C ILE A 350 11.01 1.35 15.33
N ILE A 351 10.46 2.22 14.49
CA ILE A 351 11.14 2.62 13.26
C ILE A 351 12.40 3.41 13.58
N GLY A 352 12.35 4.27 14.61
CA GLY A 352 13.48 5.07 15.06
C GLY A 352 14.69 4.27 15.52
N ILE A 353 14.52 3.10 16.13
CA ILE A 353 15.63 2.26 16.61
C ILE A 353 16.34 1.48 15.50
N SER A 354 15.75 1.32 14.32
CA SER A 354 16.34 0.59 13.20
C SER A 354 17.38 1.45 12.46
N ARG A 355 18.61 0.93 12.32
CA ARG A 355 19.70 1.56 11.59
C ARG A 355 19.32 1.88 10.15
N LYS A 356 18.59 0.97 9.48
CA LYS A 356 18.11 1.14 8.11
C LYS A 356 17.29 2.42 7.96
N TYR A 357 16.33 2.64 8.86
CA TYR A 357 15.44 3.81 8.76
C TYR A 357 16.08 5.09 9.26
N GLN A 358 17.03 5.03 10.19
CA GLN A 358 17.83 6.20 10.56
C GLN A 358 18.64 6.76 9.38
N GLN A 359 19.05 5.90 8.45
CA GLN A 359 19.84 6.28 7.27
C GLN A 359 18.95 6.72 6.09
N ASN A 360 17.84 6.03 5.87
CA ASN A 360 17.07 6.14 4.62
C ASN A 360 15.79 6.97 4.73
N LEU A 361 15.18 7.10 5.93
CA LEU A 361 13.91 7.80 6.07
C LEU A 361 14.08 9.32 5.95
N GLN A 362 13.39 9.92 4.99
CA GLN A 362 13.40 11.37 4.78
C GLN A 362 12.15 12.05 5.39
N TRP A 363 12.20 13.38 5.49
CA TRP A 363 11.03 14.14 5.91
C TRP A 363 9.90 14.01 4.88
N GLY A 364 8.68 13.78 5.38
CA GLY A 364 7.51 13.57 4.54
C GLY A 364 7.35 12.13 4.02
N GLU A 365 8.35 11.27 4.22
CA GLU A 365 8.26 9.84 3.93
C GLU A 365 7.94 9.08 5.20
N GLY A 366 6.85 8.31 5.19
CA GLY A 366 6.45 7.44 6.28
C GLY A 366 6.66 5.98 5.92
N TYR A 367 7.06 5.17 6.91
CA TYR A 367 7.05 3.72 6.77
C TYR A 367 5.70 3.13 7.20
N LEU A 368 5.45 1.86 6.93
CA LEU A 368 4.15 1.16 7.08
C LEU A 368 3.41 1.48 8.39
N THR A 369 4.12 1.63 9.49
CA THR A 369 3.53 1.87 10.81
C THR A 369 2.91 3.27 10.98
N THR A 370 3.11 4.21 10.02
CA THR A 370 2.37 5.49 9.99
C THR A 370 0.86 5.27 9.97
N TYR A 371 0.39 4.15 9.38
CA TYR A 371 -1.02 3.81 9.37
C TYR A 371 -1.58 3.62 10.79
N ILE A 372 -0.82 3.02 11.71
CA ILE A 372 -1.22 2.88 13.13
C ILE A 372 -1.19 4.24 13.83
N ILE A 373 -0.16 5.06 13.56
CA ILE A 373 -0.02 6.40 14.15
C ILE A 373 -1.24 7.26 13.83
N ARG A 374 -1.80 7.15 12.63
CA ARG A 374 -3.00 7.90 12.20
C ARG A 374 -4.23 7.63 13.06
N PHE A 375 -4.38 6.42 13.59
CA PHE A 375 -5.45 6.11 14.55
C PHE A 375 -5.24 6.81 15.89
N GLY A 376 -3.99 6.92 16.35
CA GLY A 376 -3.65 7.72 17.52
C GLY A 376 -3.96 9.21 17.31
N LEU A 377 -3.59 9.74 16.13
CA LEU A 377 -3.80 11.16 15.80
C LEU A 377 -5.28 11.53 15.67
N VAL A 378 -6.12 10.70 15.04
CA VAL A 378 -7.55 10.98 14.92
C VAL A 378 -8.23 11.03 16.28
N LEU A 379 -7.86 10.13 17.22
CA LEU A 379 -8.32 10.20 18.61
C LEU A 379 -7.85 11.48 19.29
N LEU A 380 -6.55 11.75 19.23
CA LEU A 380 -5.94 12.88 19.91
C LEU A 380 -6.55 14.21 19.45
N PHE A 381 -6.63 14.44 18.14
CA PHE A 381 -7.16 15.68 17.60
C PHE A 381 -8.64 15.88 17.92
N PHE A 382 -9.44 14.81 17.81
CA PHE A 382 -10.85 14.94 18.14
C PHE A 382 -11.08 15.13 19.64
N LEU A 383 -10.39 14.40 20.51
CA LEU A 383 -10.49 14.57 21.96
C LEU A 383 -10.01 15.96 22.40
N LEU A 384 -8.93 16.48 21.77
CA LEU A 384 -8.45 17.85 22.01
C LEU A 384 -9.49 18.90 21.59
N TYR A 385 -10.10 18.74 20.40
CA TYR A 385 -11.20 19.60 19.96
C TYR A 385 -12.36 19.59 20.97
N GLU A 386 -12.80 18.41 21.41
CA GLU A 386 -13.88 18.26 22.39
C GLU A 386 -13.53 18.92 23.73
N PHE A 387 -12.28 18.75 24.20
CA PHE A 387 -11.78 19.37 25.42
C PHE A 387 -11.81 20.90 25.32
N ILE A 388 -11.16 21.48 24.33
CA ILE A 388 -11.08 22.93 24.13
C ILE A 388 -12.48 23.52 23.96
N SER A 389 -13.30 22.97 23.03
CA SER A 389 -14.65 23.46 22.76
C SER A 389 -15.59 23.32 23.99
N GLY A 390 -15.25 22.44 24.94
CA GLY A 390 -15.94 22.27 26.21
C GLY A 390 -15.69 23.38 27.22
N HIS A 391 -14.50 23.95 27.19
CA HIS A 391 -14.06 24.99 28.11
C HIS A 391 -14.39 26.40 27.62
N ILE A 392 -14.69 26.58 26.35
CA ILE A 392 -15.12 27.87 25.78
C ILE A 392 -16.56 28.17 26.27
N LYS A 393 -16.70 29.12 27.20
CA LYS A 393 -17.98 29.55 27.76
C LYS A 393 -18.79 30.47 26.84
N PRO A 394 -18.20 31.53 26.20
CA PRO A 394 -18.97 32.43 25.33
C PRO A 394 -19.46 31.69 24.09
N LYS A 395 -20.79 31.68 23.86
CA LYS A 395 -21.40 30.97 22.71
C LYS A 395 -20.84 31.45 21.37
N ALA A 396 -20.65 32.75 21.19
CA ALA A 396 -20.10 33.33 19.97
C ALA A 396 -18.67 32.83 19.70
N VAL A 397 -17.78 32.85 20.73
CA VAL A 397 -16.39 32.36 20.59
C VAL A 397 -16.36 30.87 20.24
N LYS A 398 -17.21 30.07 20.89
CA LYS A 398 -17.35 28.65 20.60
C LYS A 398 -17.82 28.40 19.17
N THR A 399 -18.77 29.18 18.67
CA THR A 399 -19.25 29.07 17.29
C THR A 399 -18.12 29.39 16.30
N VAL A 400 -17.38 30.48 16.53
CA VAL A 400 -16.22 30.86 15.70
C VAL A 400 -15.15 29.78 15.74
N PHE A 401 -14.78 29.27 16.92
CA PHE A 401 -13.80 28.19 17.07
C PHE A 401 -14.23 26.94 16.30
N THR A 402 -15.50 26.54 16.41
CA THR A 402 -16.03 25.38 15.70
C THR A 402 -16.02 25.60 14.17
N ALA A 403 -16.42 26.79 13.72
CA ALA A 403 -16.38 27.13 12.29
C ALA A 403 -14.95 27.08 11.74
N LEU A 404 -13.97 27.62 12.45
CA LEU A 404 -12.57 27.57 12.05
C LEU A 404 -12.04 26.12 12.03
N ALA A 405 -12.40 25.30 13.02
CA ALA A 405 -12.02 23.89 13.03
C ALA A 405 -12.62 23.10 11.85
N VAL A 406 -13.88 23.38 11.48
CA VAL A 406 -14.54 22.77 10.33
C VAL A 406 -13.90 23.23 9.01
N LEU A 407 -13.60 24.52 8.88
CA LEU A 407 -12.92 25.07 7.69
C LEU A 407 -11.52 24.48 7.53
N LEU A 408 -10.76 24.36 8.62
CA LEU A 408 -9.45 23.70 8.60
C LEU A 408 -9.57 22.24 8.20
N ALA A 409 -10.52 21.50 8.77
CA ALA A 409 -10.75 20.10 8.42
C ALA A 409 -11.16 19.94 6.95
N LEU A 410 -12.00 20.85 6.42
CA LEU A 410 -12.39 20.86 5.02
C LEU A 410 -11.20 21.12 4.10
N PHE A 411 -10.38 22.12 4.42
CA PHE A 411 -9.17 22.41 3.67
C PHE A 411 -8.22 21.20 3.65
N LEU A 412 -7.95 20.61 4.81
CA LEU A 412 -7.11 19.43 4.93
C LEU A 412 -7.70 18.24 4.16
N HIS A 413 -9.03 18.05 4.19
CA HIS A 413 -9.71 17.00 3.42
C HIS A 413 -9.43 17.14 1.91
N LEU A 414 -9.67 18.32 1.35
CA LEU A 414 -9.41 18.61 -0.07
C LEU A 414 -7.93 18.42 -0.41
N PHE A 415 -7.04 18.85 0.49
CA PHE A 415 -5.60 18.72 0.30
C PHE A 415 -5.15 17.25 0.29
N VAL A 416 -5.62 16.45 1.24
CA VAL A 416 -5.36 15.00 1.31
C VAL A 416 -5.88 14.28 0.08
N MET A 417 -7.10 14.59 -0.37
CA MET A 417 -7.67 14.01 -1.59
C MET A 417 -6.79 14.28 -2.81
N GLN A 418 -6.29 15.50 -2.94
CA GLN A 418 -5.40 15.89 -4.04
C GLN A 418 -4.03 15.21 -3.93
N GLU A 419 -3.45 15.17 -2.73
CA GLU A 419 -2.17 14.50 -2.47
C GLU A 419 -2.24 13.02 -2.80
N ASN A 420 -3.27 12.33 -2.34
CA ASN A 420 -3.49 10.92 -2.64
C ASN A 420 -3.50 10.64 -4.15
N ARG A 421 -4.12 11.51 -4.95
CA ARG A 421 -4.10 11.36 -6.42
C ARG A 421 -2.70 11.51 -6.99
N LYS A 422 -1.93 12.51 -6.54
CA LYS A 422 -0.55 12.73 -7.01
C LYS A 422 0.36 11.56 -6.64
N VAL A 423 0.24 11.06 -5.40
CA VAL A 423 0.99 9.88 -4.95
C VAL A 423 0.62 8.65 -5.78
N LEU A 424 -0.68 8.44 -6.03
CA LEU A 424 -1.14 7.32 -6.85
C LEU A 424 -0.67 7.43 -8.30
N GLN A 425 -0.74 8.62 -8.89
CA GLN A 425 -0.19 8.87 -10.23
C GLN A 425 1.31 8.56 -10.30
N TYR A 426 2.09 9.00 -9.30
CA TYR A 426 3.51 8.69 -9.20
C TYR A 426 3.75 7.17 -9.09
N LYS A 427 3.06 6.49 -8.18
CA LYS A 427 3.17 5.03 -8.03
C LYS A 427 2.76 4.28 -9.31
N ASN A 428 1.69 4.69 -9.96
CA ASN A 428 1.26 4.09 -11.22
C ASN A 428 2.25 4.34 -12.35
N GLN A 429 2.92 5.50 -12.38
CA GLN A 429 3.96 5.75 -13.38
C GLN A 429 5.16 4.83 -13.24
N THR A 430 5.59 4.51 -12.01
CA THR A 430 6.70 3.58 -11.76
C THR A 430 6.34 2.13 -12.07
N THR A 431 5.06 1.76 -11.96
CA THR A 431 4.57 0.40 -12.26
C THR A 431 4.03 0.25 -13.68
N TYR A 432 3.95 1.35 -14.44
CA TYR A 432 3.27 1.38 -15.73
C TYR A 432 3.90 0.47 -16.79
N LEU A 433 5.23 0.43 -16.87
CA LEU A 433 5.96 -0.45 -17.79
C LEU A 433 5.60 -1.92 -17.54
N ARG A 434 5.48 -2.31 -16.29
CA ARG A 434 5.06 -3.64 -15.89
C ARG A 434 3.60 -3.93 -16.31
N LEU A 435 2.69 -2.96 -16.11
CA LEU A 435 1.29 -3.11 -16.52
C LEU A 435 1.15 -3.33 -18.04
N VAL A 436 1.92 -2.60 -18.84
CA VAL A 436 1.95 -2.78 -20.30
C VAL A 436 2.50 -4.17 -20.65
N ALA A 437 3.58 -4.59 -19.98
CA ALA A 437 4.16 -5.92 -20.18
C ALA A 437 3.18 -7.03 -19.82
N GLU A 438 2.48 -6.96 -18.69
CA GLU A 438 1.49 -7.95 -18.29
C GLU A 438 0.33 -8.04 -19.29
N LYS A 439 -0.20 -6.91 -19.77
CA LYS A 439 -1.24 -6.89 -20.81
C LYS A 439 -0.75 -7.48 -22.14
N ALA A 440 0.51 -7.22 -22.48
CA ALA A 440 1.12 -7.77 -23.70
C ALA A 440 1.29 -9.29 -23.60
N ILE A 441 1.68 -9.78 -22.44
CA ILE A 441 1.80 -11.22 -22.16
C ILE A 441 0.41 -11.88 -22.21
N ASP A 442 -0.61 -11.26 -21.60
CA ASP A 442 -2.00 -11.74 -21.69
C ASP A 442 -2.52 -11.75 -23.14
N ALA A 443 -2.04 -10.83 -23.97
CA ALA A 443 -2.31 -10.80 -25.41
C ALA A 443 -1.48 -11.81 -26.24
N GLY A 444 -0.61 -12.60 -25.59
CA GLY A 444 0.11 -13.70 -26.21
C GLY A 444 1.51 -13.39 -26.74
N LEU A 445 2.13 -12.25 -26.35
CA LEU A 445 3.46 -11.89 -26.84
C LEU A 445 4.55 -12.93 -26.52
N LEU A 446 4.37 -13.71 -25.46
CA LEU A 446 5.30 -14.76 -25.03
C LEU A 446 4.74 -16.17 -25.27
N ASN A 447 3.69 -16.32 -26.06
CA ASN A 447 3.14 -17.64 -26.41
C ASN A 447 4.14 -18.46 -27.24
N ASN A 448 4.16 -19.76 -26.97
CA ASN A 448 4.99 -20.74 -27.73
C ASN A 448 6.50 -20.55 -27.55
N ILE A 449 6.96 -19.94 -26.47
CA ILE A 449 8.38 -19.91 -26.13
C ILE A 449 8.80 -21.32 -25.67
N PRO A 450 9.82 -21.95 -26.33
CA PRO A 450 10.27 -23.29 -25.97
C PRO A 450 10.77 -23.39 -24.52
N GLU A 451 10.69 -24.59 -23.96
CA GLU A 451 11.28 -24.87 -22.65
C GLU A 451 12.81 -24.63 -22.68
N ARG A 452 13.34 -24.14 -21.55
CA ARG A 452 14.76 -23.77 -21.36
C ARG A 452 15.23 -22.59 -22.19
N SER A 453 14.32 -21.80 -22.76
CA SER A 453 14.69 -20.54 -23.41
C SER A 453 15.22 -19.52 -22.38
N ILE A 454 16.05 -18.61 -22.87
CA ILE A 454 16.50 -17.43 -22.13
C ILE A 454 15.69 -16.23 -22.59
N ILE A 455 15.12 -15.46 -21.64
CA ILE A 455 14.44 -14.21 -21.94
C ILE A 455 15.29 -13.05 -21.42
N LEU A 456 15.83 -12.26 -22.32
CA LEU A 456 16.54 -11.02 -22.01
C LEU A 456 15.52 -9.90 -21.81
N LEU A 457 15.49 -9.33 -20.61
CA LEU A 457 14.55 -8.27 -20.22
C LEU A 457 15.19 -6.90 -20.45
N GLY A 458 14.48 -6.02 -21.13
CA GLY A 458 14.88 -4.63 -21.33
C GLY A 458 14.71 -3.80 -20.03
N ASN A 459 13.67 -2.95 -19.98
CA ASN A 459 13.48 -1.97 -18.90
C ASN A 459 12.52 -2.41 -17.78
N ILE A 460 12.25 -3.71 -17.61
CA ILE A 460 11.26 -4.23 -16.68
C ILE A 460 11.84 -5.28 -15.74
N TRP A 461 11.35 -5.28 -14.50
CA TRP A 461 11.70 -6.24 -13.43
C TRP A 461 13.20 -6.45 -13.16
N TYR A 462 14.07 -5.54 -13.61
CA TYR A 462 15.52 -5.66 -13.37
C TYR A 462 15.91 -5.54 -11.89
N ASP A 463 15.06 -4.91 -11.08
CA ASP A 463 15.21 -4.78 -9.61
C ASP A 463 14.76 -6.04 -8.85
N PHE A 464 14.09 -6.99 -9.52
CA PHE A 464 13.69 -8.24 -8.90
C PHE A 464 14.84 -9.26 -8.93
N PRO A 465 15.00 -10.10 -7.89
CA PRO A 465 15.95 -11.21 -7.92
C PRO A 465 15.69 -12.13 -9.13
N SER A 466 16.77 -12.68 -9.72
CA SER A 466 16.68 -13.59 -10.89
C SER A 466 15.69 -14.73 -10.67
N TYR A 467 15.73 -15.34 -9.49
CA TYR A 467 14.77 -16.39 -9.11
C TYR A 467 13.30 -15.94 -9.24
N THR A 468 12.97 -14.76 -8.76
CA THR A 468 11.60 -14.20 -8.86
C THR A 468 11.22 -13.95 -10.31
N ARG A 469 12.11 -13.40 -11.11
CA ARG A 469 11.88 -13.18 -12.54
C ARG A 469 11.65 -14.51 -13.27
N ASN A 470 12.52 -15.50 -13.05
CA ASN A 470 12.42 -16.81 -13.66
C ASN A 470 11.08 -17.49 -13.37
N SER A 471 10.61 -17.42 -12.12
CA SER A 471 9.33 -18.01 -11.73
C SER A 471 8.14 -17.31 -12.39
N ILE A 472 8.16 -15.97 -12.44
CA ILE A 472 7.11 -15.16 -13.07
C ILE A 472 7.02 -15.47 -14.57
N PHE A 473 8.15 -15.41 -15.28
CA PHE A 473 8.17 -15.64 -16.74
C PHE A 473 7.90 -17.09 -17.11
N SER A 474 8.36 -18.06 -16.31
CA SER A 474 7.98 -19.46 -16.53
C SER A 474 6.47 -19.69 -16.39
N GLY A 475 5.82 -18.99 -15.45
CA GLY A 475 4.36 -19.02 -15.34
C GLY A 475 3.66 -18.39 -16.53
N PHE A 476 4.17 -17.30 -17.06
CA PHE A 476 3.62 -16.65 -18.25
C PHE A 476 3.81 -17.47 -19.53
N CYS A 477 4.98 -18.07 -19.72
CA CYS A 477 5.26 -18.88 -20.90
C CYS A 477 4.63 -20.27 -20.84
N GLY A 478 4.13 -20.71 -19.68
CA GLY A 478 3.68 -22.09 -19.48
C GLY A 478 4.79 -23.14 -19.57
N SER A 479 6.05 -22.72 -19.62
CA SER A 479 7.25 -23.56 -19.75
C SER A 479 8.37 -23.02 -18.88
N ARG A 480 9.32 -23.87 -18.48
CA ARG A 480 10.46 -23.45 -17.67
C ARG A 480 11.44 -22.63 -18.50
N VAL A 481 11.57 -21.34 -18.14
CA VAL A 481 12.49 -20.41 -18.79
C VAL A 481 13.43 -19.78 -17.76
N THR A 482 14.57 -19.28 -18.22
CA THR A 482 15.46 -18.42 -17.43
C THR A 482 15.36 -16.98 -17.92
N THR A 483 15.56 -16.02 -17.03
CA THR A 483 15.54 -14.61 -17.38
C THR A 483 16.87 -13.97 -17.02
N ASP A 484 17.33 -13.07 -17.85
CA ASP A 484 18.41 -12.15 -17.51
C ASP A 484 18.00 -10.73 -17.86
N THR A 485 18.67 -9.74 -17.30
CA THR A 485 18.45 -8.34 -17.64
C THR A 485 19.50 -7.87 -18.64
N MET A 486 19.10 -7.07 -19.59
CA MET A 486 20.03 -6.47 -20.55
C MET A 486 21.15 -5.72 -19.84
N ARG A 487 20.85 -5.12 -18.68
CA ARG A 487 21.86 -4.44 -17.84
C ARG A 487 22.92 -5.41 -17.32
N ASN A 488 22.53 -6.56 -16.76
CA ASN A 488 23.51 -7.55 -16.27
C ASN A 488 24.37 -8.06 -17.42
N PHE A 489 23.73 -8.32 -18.57
CA PHE A 489 24.43 -8.76 -19.77
C PHE A 489 25.48 -7.73 -20.25
N ILE A 490 25.13 -6.45 -20.28
CA ILE A 490 26.04 -5.36 -20.63
C ILE A 490 27.16 -5.24 -19.58
N ASP A 491 26.83 -5.29 -18.29
CA ASP A 491 27.80 -5.19 -17.17
C ASP A 491 28.82 -6.36 -17.18
N GLU A 492 28.37 -7.58 -17.52
CA GLU A 492 29.26 -8.73 -17.67
C GLU A 492 30.18 -8.61 -18.91
N SER A 493 29.65 -8.10 -20.01
CA SER A 493 30.44 -7.82 -21.22
C SER A 493 31.51 -6.77 -20.94
N TRP A 494 31.19 -5.72 -20.18
CA TRP A 494 32.12 -4.67 -19.75
C TRP A 494 33.22 -5.21 -18.86
N LYS A 495 32.92 -6.04 -17.86
CA LYS A 495 33.91 -6.66 -16.95
C LYS A 495 34.92 -7.51 -17.70
N ASN A 496 34.52 -8.07 -18.83
CA ASN A 496 35.40 -8.91 -19.66
C ASN A 496 36.24 -8.12 -20.68
N ASN A 497 36.36 -6.78 -20.54
CA ASN A 497 37.15 -5.87 -21.39
C ASN A 497 36.87 -5.95 -22.88
N ALA A 498 35.66 -6.36 -23.28
CA ALA A 498 35.28 -6.38 -24.68
C ALA A 498 34.85 -4.96 -25.11
N LYS A 499 35.73 -4.26 -25.88
CA LYS A 499 35.42 -2.94 -26.44
C LYS A 499 34.25 -3.00 -27.42
N GLU A 500 34.20 -4.04 -28.24
CA GLU A 500 33.12 -4.35 -29.14
C GLU A 500 32.92 -5.86 -29.17
N LYS A 501 31.70 -6.34 -29.01
CA LYS A 501 31.38 -7.76 -29.04
C LYS A 501 30.04 -8.01 -29.67
N THR A 502 30.04 -8.89 -30.67
CA THR A 502 28.83 -9.39 -31.33
C THR A 502 28.54 -10.80 -30.85
N TYR A 503 27.31 -11.05 -30.44
CA TYR A 503 26.79 -12.35 -30.03
C TYR A 503 25.83 -12.85 -31.10
N SER A 504 26.02 -14.10 -31.54
CA SER A 504 25.10 -14.80 -32.44
C SER A 504 24.35 -15.89 -31.69
N TYR A 505 23.04 -15.92 -31.84
CA TYR A 505 22.10 -16.84 -31.18
C TYR A 505 21.39 -17.78 -32.17
N ASP A 506 21.99 -18.06 -33.30
CA ASP A 506 21.31 -18.85 -34.37
C ASP A 506 20.82 -20.21 -33.93
N ASN A 507 21.55 -20.86 -33.02
CA ASN A 507 21.22 -22.18 -32.47
C ASN A 507 20.62 -22.15 -31.07
N GLU A 508 20.38 -20.96 -30.50
CA GLU A 508 19.88 -20.81 -29.15
C GLU A 508 18.45 -20.24 -29.12
N HIS A 509 17.69 -20.61 -28.11
CA HIS A 509 16.37 -20.06 -27.87
C HIS A 509 16.46 -18.84 -26.93
N VAL A 510 17.03 -17.74 -27.44
CA VAL A 510 17.15 -16.47 -26.73
C VAL A 510 16.12 -15.49 -27.27
N TYR A 511 15.28 -14.96 -26.39
CA TYR A 511 14.23 -14.01 -26.72
C TYR A 511 14.49 -12.69 -26.03
N TYR A 512 14.27 -11.59 -26.73
CA TYR A 512 14.25 -10.27 -26.13
C TYR A 512 12.82 -9.86 -25.85
N PHE A 513 12.59 -9.28 -24.66
CA PHE A 513 11.29 -8.73 -24.26
C PHE A 513 11.48 -7.39 -23.59
N ASN A 514 10.76 -6.38 -24.05
CA ASN A 514 10.81 -5.04 -23.47
C ASN A 514 9.43 -4.39 -23.45
N SER A 515 9.22 -3.43 -22.56
CA SER A 515 8.08 -2.54 -22.56
C SER A 515 8.50 -1.09 -22.46
N CYS A 516 7.80 -0.23 -23.18
CA CYS A 516 8.10 1.18 -23.28
C CYS A 516 6.85 1.99 -22.96
N LYS A 517 7.05 3.10 -22.26
CA LYS A 517 6.01 4.11 -22.04
C LYS A 517 6.00 5.05 -23.23
N TYR A 518 4.80 5.37 -23.74
CA TYR A 518 4.65 6.36 -24.80
C TYR A 518 4.09 7.70 -24.27
N LEU A 519 2.90 7.67 -23.64
CA LEU A 519 2.25 8.80 -22.99
C LEU A 519 1.88 8.43 -21.56
N SER A 520 1.25 9.35 -20.83
CA SER A 520 0.90 9.16 -19.42
C SER A 520 0.12 7.86 -19.12
N ASN A 521 -0.69 7.39 -20.08
CA ASN A 521 -1.57 6.23 -19.92
C ASN A 521 -1.46 5.18 -21.04
N THR A 522 -0.52 5.32 -21.98
CA THR A 522 -0.33 4.41 -23.08
C THR A 522 1.12 3.94 -23.19
N GLY A 523 1.32 2.74 -23.70
CA GLY A 523 2.64 2.17 -23.92
C GLY A 523 2.56 0.95 -24.81
N TYR A 524 3.71 0.45 -25.18
CA TYR A 524 3.85 -0.74 -26.00
C TYR A 524 4.86 -1.70 -25.39
N ALA A 525 4.69 -2.96 -25.68
CA ALA A 525 5.68 -4.00 -25.40
C ALA A 525 5.96 -4.77 -26.67
N PHE A 526 7.17 -5.29 -26.80
CA PHE A 526 7.57 -6.07 -27.95
C PHE A 526 8.50 -7.20 -27.56
N SER A 527 8.50 -8.24 -28.37
CA SER A 527 9.35 -9.41 -28.22
C SER A 527 9.87 -9.89 -29.59
N GLY A 528 10.98 -10.62 -29.58
CA GLY A 528 11.52 -11.28 -30.76
C GLY A 528 12.57 -12.29 -30.37
N LYS A 529 12.72 -13.35 -31.19
CA LYS A 529 13.79 -14.33 -31.04
C LYS A 529 15.10 -13.73 -31.57
N LEU A 530 16.05 -13.49 -30.67
CA LEU A 530 17.31 -12.86 -31.01
C LEU A 530 18.12 -13.74 -32.00
N LYS A 531 18.75 -13.07 -32.95
CA LYS A 531 19.72 -13.60 -33.87
C LYS A 531 21.10 -13.03 -33.63
N THR A 532 21.19 -11.72 -33.54
CA THR A 532 22.46 -11.03 -33.26
C THR A 532 22.23 -9.92 -32.25
N LEU A 533 23.23 -9.68 -31.42
CA LEU A 533 23.32 -8.59 -30.48
C LEU A 533 24.76 -8.06 -30.44
N SER A 534 24.97 -6.81 -30.82
CA SER A 534 26.24 -6.13 -30.75
C SER A 534 26.25 -5.08 -29.65
N VAL A 535 27.34 -5.04 -28.89
CA VAL A 535 27.55 -4.10 -27.79
C VAL A 535 28.89 -3.40 -27.96
N ASP A 536 28.90 -2.07 -27.93
CA ASP A 536 30.10 -1.25 -27.90
C ASP A 536 30.05 -0.25 -26.74
N ASN A 537 31.10 -0.20 -25.92
CA ASN A 537 31.23 0.71 -24.77
C ASN A 537 29.97 0.79 -23.88
N ALA A 538 29.41 -0.37 -23.52
CA ALA A 538 28.17 -0.51 -22.74
C ALA A 538 26.90 0.02 -23.44
N ASN A 539 26.94 0.27 -24.73
CA ASN A 539 25.77 0.59 -25.55
C ASN A 539 25.45 -0.55 -26.51
N ILE A 540 24.17 -0.78 -26.72
CA ILE A 540 23.72 -1.71 -27.75
C ILE A 540 23.80 -0.99 -29.09
N THR A 541 24.58 -1.50 -30.02
CA THR A 541 24.76 -0.92 -31.35
C THR A 541 23.91 -1.61 -32.40
N GLU A 542 23.65 -2.91 -32.26
CA GLU A 542 22.79 -3.69 -33.13
C GLU A 542 21.98 -4.71 -32.35
N MET A 543 20.75 -4.92 -32.74
CA MET A 543 19.87 -5.96 -32.19
C MET A 543 18.91 -6.48 -33.26
N HIS A 544 19.20 -7.65 -33.80
CA HIS A 544 18.36 -8.25 -34.81
C HIS A 544 17.63 -9.47 -34.25
N ALA A 545 16.34 -9.60 -34.59
CA ALA A 545 15.49 -10.69 -34.14
C ALA A 545 14.53 -11.17 -35.24
N THR A 546 14.07 -12.41 -35.11
CA THR A 546 12.95 -12.96 -35.88
C THR A 546 11.73 -13.12 -34.98
N ASP A 547 10.60 -13.50 -35.53
CA ASP A 547 9.36 -13.71 -34.78
C ASP A 547 8.94 -12.48 -33.99
N PHE A 548 9.08 -11.29 -34.62
CA PHE A 548 8.75 -10.02 -33.99
C PHE A 548 7.26 -9.94 -33.66
N ARG A 549 6.96 -9.59 -32.45
CA ARG A 549 5.61 -9.31 -31.95
C ARG A 549 5.58 -8.02 -31.16
N LEU A 550 4.54 -7.24 -31.37
CA LEU A 550 4.32 -5.99 -30.66
C LEU A 550 2.89 -5.94 -30.12
N PHE A 551 2.73 -5.42 -28.94
CA PHE A 551 1.45 -5.05 -28.32
C PHE A 551 1.44 -3.57 -28.00
N TYR A 552 0.34 -2.88 -28.34
CA TYR A 552 0.11 -1.48 -28.01
C TYR A 552 -1.18 -1.32 -27.20
N SER A 553 -1.12 -0.60 -26.07
CA SER A 553 -2.23 -0.47 -25.11
C SER A 553 -3.15 0.74 -25.35
N GLY A 554 -2.89 1.56 -26.36
CA GLY A 554 -3.69 2.74 -26.73
C GLY A 554 -4.43 2.56 -28.05
N ASP A 555 -5.01 3.63 -28.55
CA ASP A 555 -5.74 3.68 -29.82
C ASP A 555 -5.30 4.85 -30.75
N GLU A 556 -4.22 5.55 -30.38
CA GLU A 556 -3.68 6.68 -31.13
C GLU A 556 -2.89 6.27 -32.38
N PHE A 557 -2.42 5.00 -32.43
CA PHE A 557 -1.65 4.47 -33.55
C PHE A 557 -2.44 3.45 -34.37
N GLU A 558 -2.10 3.34 -35.63
CA GLU A 558 -2.72 2.39 -36.58
C GLU A 558 -1.73 1.38 -37.18
N ALA A 559 -0.43 1.67 -37.07
CA ALA A 559 0.62 0.84 -37.61
C ALA A 559 1.92 0.97 -36.82
N VAL A 560 2.87 0.08 -37.07
CA VAL A 560 4.26 0.17 -36.63
C VAL A 560 5.16 0.12 -37.87
N ASN A 561 6.14 1.01 -37.94
CA ASN A 561 7.26 0.92 -38.89
C ASN A 561 8.40 0.17 -38.22
N ILE A 562 8.93 -0.81 -38.92
CA ILE A 562 10.11 -1.58 -38.51
C ILE A 562 11.09 -1.67 -39.69
N LEU A 563 12.38 -1.75 -39.37
CA LEU A 563 13.37 -2.11 -40.40
C LEU A 563 13.47 -3.61 -40.51
N VAL A 564 13.24 -4.12 -41.71
CA VAL A 564 13.30 -5.54 -42.03
C VAL A 564 14.42 -5.81 -43.02
N TRP A 565 15.10 -6.95 -42.87
CA TRP A 565 16.14 -7.36 -43.80
C TRP A 565 15.52 -8.05 -45.03
N GLU A 566 15.58 -7.38 -46.19
CA GLU A 566 15.10 -7.85 -47.46
C GLU A 566 16.09 -7.43 -48.56
N ASN A 567 16.33 -8.29 -49.53
CA ASN A 567 17.18 -8.00 -50.72
C ASN A 567 18.59 -7.47 -50.38
N ASN A 568 19.25 -8.09 -49.38
CA ASN A 568 20.58 -7.74 -48.91
C ASN A 568 20.70 -6.33 -48.25
N GLY A 569 19.64 -5.82 -47.68
CA GLY A 569 19.61 -4.55 -46.96
C GLY A 569 18.42 -4.41 -46.01
N PHE A 570 18.50 -3.43 -45.08
CA PHE A 570 17.35 -3.07 -44.25
C PHE A 570 16.44 -2.12 -44.99
N THR A 571 15.14 -2.43 -45.05
CA THR A 571 14.09 -1.58 -45.63
C THR A 571 13.00 -1.31 -44.61
N SER A 572 12.43 -0.11 -44.62
CA SER A 572 11.31 0.22 -43.74
C SER A 572 10.03 -0.46 -44.21
N LYS A 573 9.39 -1.18 -43.31
CA LYS A 573 8.13 -1.86 -43.55
C LYS A 573 7.08 -1.40 -42.55
N ARG A 574 5.92 -1.01 -43.07
CA ARG A 574 4.76 -0.62 -42.25
C ARG A 574 3.88 -1.84 -42.03
N ILE A 575 3.64 -2.18 -40.74
CA ILE A 575 2.79 -3.26 -40.30
C ILE A 575 1.56 -2.70 -39.62
N PRO A 576 0.33 -3.04 -40.05
CA PRO A 576 -0.88 -2.56 -39.41
C PRO A 576 -1.02 -3.13 -38.02
N LEU A 577 -1.56 -2.31 -37.08
CA LEU A 577 -1.93 -2.73 -35.76
C LEU A 577 -3.35 -3.31 -35.78
N ILE A 578 -3.48 -4.58 -35.43
CA ILE A 578 -4.75 -5.32 -35.40
C ILE A 578 -5.29 -5.32 -33.98
N LYS A 579 -6.56 -4.99 -33.81
CA LYS A 579 -7.19 -4.96 -32.48
C LYS A 579 -7.25 -6.38 -31.88
N HIS A 580 -6.69 -6.53 -30.67
CA HIS A 580 -6.69 -7.79 -29.93
C HIS A 580 -6.95 -7.54 -28.44
N GLY A 581 -8.11 -7.98 -27.95
CA GLY A 581 -8.50 -7.78 -26.55
C GLY A 581 -8.45 -6.29 -26.10
N PRO A 582 -7.69 -5.98 -25.04
CA PRO A 582 -7.60 -4.62 -24.49
C PRO A 582 -6.63 -3.69 -25.24
N GLY A 583 -6.06 -4.13 -26.38
CA GLY A 583 -5.08 -3.35 -27.14
C GLY A 583 -5.00 -3.76 -28.60
N TYR A 584 -3.85 -3.51 -29.20
CA TYR A 584 -3.56 -3.80 -30.60
C TYR A 584 -2.26 -4.60 -30.71
N THR A 585 -2.18 -5.51 -31.67
CA THR A 585 -1.00 -6.34 -31.91
C THR A 585 -0.50 -6.19 -33.34
N ALA A 586 0.81 -6.35 -33.54
CA ALA A 586 1.45 -6.53 -34.83
C ALA A 586 2.45 -7.68 -34.76
N GLU A 587 2.56 -8.47 -35.82
CA GLU A 587 3.47 -9.62 -35.90
C GLU A 587 4.22 -9.61 -37.25
N PHE A 588 5.49 -10.03 -37.22
CA PHE A 588 6.31 -10.18 -38.41
C PHE A 588 7.37 -11.29 -38.25
N ASN A 589 7.45 -12.22 -39.20
CA ASN A 589 8.29 -13.42 -39.11
C ASN A 589 9.67 -13.29 -39.77
N GLY A 590 10.00 -12.15 -40.42
CA GLY A 590 11.32 -11.90 -41.01
C GLY A 590 12.33 -11.35 -39.99
N LEU A 591 13.57 -11.14 -40.46
CA LEU A 591 14.62 -10.51 -39.66
C LEU A 591 14.33 -9.01 -39.47
N VAL A 592 14.27 -8.54 -38.23
CA VAL A 592 13.92 -7.19 -37.84
C VAL A 592 15.05 -6.57 -37.03
N ASP A 593 15.32 -5.28 -37.26
CA ASP A 593 16.12 -4.47 -36.37
C ASP A 593 15.26 -3.99 -35.20
N MET A 594 15.53 -4.52 -34.02
CA MET A 594 14.77 -4.23 -32.77
C MET A 594 15.03 -2.84 -32.19
N LEU A 595 16.02 -2.10 -32.67
CA LEU A 595 16.33 -0.74 -32.23
C LEU A 595 15.56 0.32 -33.03
N SER A 596 14.96 -0.03 -34.16
CA SER A 596 14.32 0.88 -35.10
C SER A 596 12.78 0.76 -35.17
N ILE A 597 12.14 0.52 -34.02
CA ILE A 597 10.69 0.38 -33.91
C ILE A 597 10.04 1.73 -33.75
N GLU A 598 9.17 2.13 -34.70
CA GLU A 598 8.46 3.40 -34.68
C GLU A 598 6.95 3.20 -34.79
N LEU A 599 6.18 3.76 -33.85
CA LEU A 599 4.72 3.75 -33.88
C LEU A 599 4.19 4.85 -34.79
N VAL A 600 3.31 4.49 -35.74
CA VAL A 600 2.72 5.42 -36.72
C VAL A 600 1.34 5.86 -36.23
N GLY A 601 1.20 7.16 -35.94
CA GLY A 601 -0.04 7.74 -35.45
C GLY A 601 -1.15 7.77 -36.51
N LYS A 602 -2.40 7.63 -36.05
CA LYS A 602 -3.57 7.98 -36.87
C LYS A 602 -3.47 9.46 -37.23
N VAL A 603 -3.48 9.79 -38.50
CA VAL A 603 -3.53 11.18 -38.98
C VAL A 603 -4.85 11.77 -38.50
N LYS A 604 -4.83 12.51 -37.38
CA LYS A 604 -5.97 13.37 -37.02
C LYS A 604 -6.02 14.46 -38.11
N PRO A 605 -7.14 14.63 -38.83
CA PRO A 605 -7.29 15.76 -39.73
C PRO A 605 -7.03 17.00 -38.87
N SER A 606 -6.06 17.83 -39.27
CA SER A 606 -5.69 19.06 -38.57
C SER A 606 -6.89 19.98 -38.52
N ILE A 607 -7.53 20.12 -37.36
CA ILE A 607 -8.62 21.10 -37.10
C ILE A 607 -8.08 22.55 -37.11
N TRP A 608 -6.79 22.72 -37.40
CA TRP A 608 -6.10 24.02 -37.44
C TRP A 608 -5.56 24.37 -38.82
N GLN A 609 -6.38 24.21 -39.86
CA GLN A 609 -6.23 24.96 -41.10
C GLN A 609 -7.57 25.62 -41.44
N LYS A 610 -7.89 26.67 -40.74
CA LYS A 610 -8.71 27.80 -41.21
C LYS A 610 -8.28 29.08 -40.49
#